data_d599a9b1729ea922c181e6caefa54b90
#
_entry.id   d599a9b1729ea922c181e6caefa54b90
#
_cell.length_a   1.000
_cell.length_b   1.000
_cell.length_c   1.000
_cell.angle_alpha   90.00
_cell.angle_beta   90.00
_cell.angle_gamma   90.00
#
_symmetry.space_group_name_H-M   'P 1'
#
loop_
_entity.id
_entity.type
_entity.pdbx_description
1 polymer ?
#
loop_
_entity_poly.entity_id
_entity_poly.type
_entity_poly.pdbx_seq_one_letter_code
_entity_poly.pdbx_strand_id
1 'polypeptide(L)'
;MKDAYSFDLTDDDAIFSYNKFFLSYLKTFKRLNLSAIPMAADTGPIGGNLSHEFIILADTGESKIYTDKRIFDVDSSKTILNKDSLSILRKQYEKFYSVTDEKFNKDEFEKSVPEEFRVNTKGIEVGHIFYFGDKYSKPMNAAVDFNGKKEFVKMGSYGIGVSRLVGAIIEAKYNDKDGIMKWPMSVTPYDC
;
A
#
# COMPACT_ATOMS: atom_id res chain seq x y z
N MET A 1 9.07 13.65 2.25
CA MET A 1 8.31 12.58 1.60
C MET A 1 9.23 11.81 0.67
N LYS A 2 9.06 10.51 0.49
CA LYS A 2 9.76 9.72 -0.52
C LYS A 2 8.80 9.50 -1.68
N ASP A 3 9.21 9.88 -2.87
CA ASP A 3 8.44 9.70 -4.11
C ASP A 3 9.20 8.83 -5.10
N ALA A 4 8.45 8.10 -5.92
CA ALA A 4 8.96 7.40 -7.08
C ALA A 4 7.88 7.37 -8.17
N TYR A 5 8.32 7.26 -9.41
CA TYR A 5 7.46 7.21 -10.57
C TYR A 5 7.95 6.11 -11.51
N SER A 6 7.03 5.46 -12.20
CA SER A 6 7.35 4.54 -13.30
C SER A 6 6.74 5.03 -14.60
N PHE A 7 7.44 4.73 -15.70
CA PHE A 7 7.04 5.05 -17.05
C PHE A 7 7.30 3.80 -17.90
N ASP A 8 6.24 3.13 -18.28
CA ASP A 8 6.30 1.85 -18.95
C ASP A 8 5.62 1.94 -20.31
N LEU A 9 5.98 1.08 -21.27
CA LEU A 9 5.41 1.10 -22.63
C LEU A 9 4.04 0.42 -22.70
N THR A 10 3.88 -0.66 -21.95
CA THR A 10 2.67 -1.46 -21.93
C THR A 10 1.99 -1.46 -20.57
N ASP A 11 0.68 -1.72 -20.55
CA ASP A 11 -0.06 -1.89 -19.30
C ASP A 11 0.51 -3.07 -18.46
N ASP A 12 0.91 -4.16 -19.12
CA ASP A 12 1.50 -5.32 -18.43
C ASP A 12 2.82 -4.98 -17.72
N ASP A 13 3.69 -4.17 -18.34
CA ASP A 13 4.94 -3.74 -17.73
C ASP A 13 4.69 -2.73 -16.60
N ALA A 14 3.71 -1.84 -16.78
CA ALA A 14 3.29 -0.90 -15.75
C ALA A 14 2.70 -1.62 -14.52
N ILE A 15 1.87 -2.64 -14.73
CA ILE A 15 1.36 -3.48 -13.63
C ILE A 15 2.50 -4.26 -12.97
N PHE A 16 3.48 -4.73 -13.71
CA PHE A 16 4.66 -5.36 -13.13
C PHE A 16 5.46 -4.36 -12.28
N SER A 17 5.66 -3.13 -12.75
CA SER A 17 6.29 -2.05 -11.98
C SER A 17 5.48 -1.74 -10.71
N TYR A 18 4.17 -1.62 -10.82
CA TYR A 18 3.26 -1.46 -9.68
C TYR A 18 3.43 -2.58 -8.63
N ASN A 19 3.43 -3.83 -9.06
CA ASN A 19 3.57 -4.99 -8.18
C ASN A 19 4.96 -5.05 -7.53
N LYS A 20 6.03 -4.58 -8.20
CA LYS A 20 7.36 -4.40 -7.58
C LYS A 20 7.31 -3.42 -6.42
N PHE A 21 6.65 -2.27 -6.59
CA PHE A 21 6.47 -1.30 -5.52
C PHE A 21 5.57 -1.82 -4.40
N PHE A 22 4.51 -2.55 -4.72
CA PHE A 22 3.66 -3.22 -3.74
C PHE A 22 4.49 -4.12 -2.80
N LEU A 23 5.30 -5.03 -3.35
CA LEU A 23 6.20 -5.87 -2.56
C LEU A 23 7.26 -5.06 -1.81
N SER A 24 7.85 -4.04 -2.48
CA SER A 24 8.88 -3.19 -1.86
C SER A 24 8.35 -2.47 -0.63
N TYR A 25 7.11 -1.96 -0.67
CA TYR A 25 6.48 -1.28 0.46
C TYR A 25 6.19 -2.24 1.61
N LEU A 26 5.65 -3.43 1.33
CA LEU A 26 5.48 -4.47 2.35
C LEU A 26 6.80 -4.80 3.05
N LYS A 27 7.90 -4.98 2.29
CA LYS A 27 9.23 -5.24 2.84
C LYS A 27 9.78 -4.04 3.64
N THR A 28 9.56 -2.83 3.17
CA THR A 28 10.00 -1.60 3.84
C THR A 28 9.33 -1.48 5.20
N PHE A 29 8.00 -1.57 5.27
CA PHE A 29 7.28 -1.47 6.53
C PHE A 29 7.61 -2.63 7.48
N LYS A 30 7.76 -3.85 6.96
CA LYS A 30 8.23 -5.00 7.77
C LYS A 30 9.61 -4.76 8.39
N ARG A 31 10.56 -4.15 7.66
CA ARG A 31 11.89 -3.76 8.20
C ARG A 31 11.79 -2.72 9.29
N LEU A 32 10.80 -1.84 9.23
CA LEU A 32 10.50 -0.86 10.28
C LEU A 32 9.72 -1.47 11.45
N ASN A 33 9.51 -2.80 11.44
CA ASN A 33 8.69 -3.52 12.40
C ASN A 33 7.25 -2.96 12.50
N LEU A 34 6.69 -2.57 11.35
CA LEU A 34 5.34 -2.07 11.19
C LEU A 34 4.52 -3.07 10.36
N SER A 35 3.34 -3.43 10.87
CA SER A 35 2.38 -4.29 10.17
C SER A 35 1.45 -3.42 9.32
N ALA A 36 1.96 -2.92 8.19
CA ALA A 36 1.15 -2.15 7.26
C ALA A 36 0.32 -3.07 6.35
N ILE A 37 -0.97 -2.78 6.25
CA ILE A 37 -1.94 -3.51 5.43
C ILE A 37 -2.14 -2.73 4.13
N PRO A 38 -2.00 -3.37 2.94
CA PRO A 38 -2.41 -2.76 1.69
C PRO A 38 -3.95 -2.82 1.59
N MET A 39 -4.57 -1.66 1.50
CA MET A 39 -6.01 -1.51 1.34
C MET A 39 -6.35 -0.97 -0.05
N ALA A 40 -7.37 -1.53 -0.67
CA ALA A 40 -7.88 -0.99 -1.92
C ALA A 40 -8.42 0.43 -1.68
N ALA A 41 -7.76 1.41 -2.30
CA ALA A 41 -8.10 2.82 -2.13
C ALA A 41 -8.94 3.35 -3.28
N ASP A 42 -9.72 4.41 -3.01
CA ASP A 42 -10.27 5.24 -4.06
C ASP A 42 -9.14 6.05 -4.70
N THR A 43 -9.19 6.18 -6.01
CA THR A 43 -8.22 6.99 -6.73
C THR A 43 -8.52 8.49 -6.65
N GLY A 44 -9.71 8.84 -6.15
CA GLY A 44 -10.17 10.21 -5.93
C GLY A 44 -9.98 11.13 -7.14
N PRO A 45 -9.72 12.42 -6.94
CA PRO A 45 -9.43 13.38 -8.03
C PRO A 45 -8.17 13.03 -8.84
N ILE A 46 -7.21 12.33 -8.21
CA ILE A 46 -6.00 11.84 -8.87
C ILE A 46 -6.38 10.86 -9.98
N GLY A 47 -7.38 9.99 -9.72
CA GLY A 47 -7.87 8.98 -10.66
C GLY A 47 -6.83 7.90 -10.93
N GLY A 48 -7.17 6.97 -11.80
CA GLY A 48 -6.35 5.81 -12.16
C GLY A 48 -7.18 4.53 -12.11
N ASN A 49 -6.54 3.41 -12.47
CA ASN A 49 -7.22 2.13 -12.60
C ASN A 49 -6.95 1.19 -11.41
N LEU A 50 -5.90 1.47 -10.63
CA LEU A 50 -5.49 0.64 -9.51
C LEU A 50 -4.77 1.50 -8.48
N SER A 51 -5.16 1.35 -7.20
CA SER A 51 -4.58 2.10 -6.08
C SER A 51 -4.62 1.28 -4.81
N HIS A 52 -3.54 1.33 -4.01
CA HIS A 52 -3.49 0.78 -2.66
C HIS A 52 -2.86 1.76 -1.69
N GLU A 53 -3.55 1.98 -0.58
CA GLU A 53 -3.00 2.62 0.61
C GLU A 53 -2.38 1.57 1.53
N PHE A 54 -1.24 1.90 2.12
CA PHE A 54 -0.62 1.08 3.16
C PHE A 54 -0.92 1.71 4.51
N ILE A 55 -1.72 1.02 5.31
CA ILE A 55 -2.25 1.54 6.58
C ILE A 55 -1.77 0.70 7.75
N ILE A 56 -1.34 1.38 8.80
CA ILE A 56 -0.99 0.79 10.09
C ILE A 56 -2.18 1.01 11.04
N LEU A 57 -2.57 -0.04 11.76
CA LEU A 57 -3.62 0.07 12.79
C LEU A 57 -3.12 0.92 13.95
N ALA A 58 -3.87 1.96 14.30
CA ALA A 58 -3.56 2.87 15.39
C ALA A 58 -4.85 3.57 15.86
N ASP A 59 -5.11 3.59 17.16
CA ASP A 59 -6.32 4.21 17.73
C ASP A 59 -6.37 5.74 17.51
N THR A 60 -5.19 6.36 17.38
CA THR A 60 -5.04 7.79 17.06
C THR A 60 -5.11 8.08 15.55
N GLY A 61 -5.28 7.03 14.72
CA GLY A 61 -5.36 7.17 13.26
C GLY A 61 -6.49 8.08 12.79
N GLU A 62 -6.26 8.75 11.67
CA GLU A 62 -7.21 9.67 11.04
C GLU A 62 -8.27 8.95 10.21
N SER A 63 -7.94 7.77 9.65
CA SER A 63 -8.84 7.00 8.79
C SER A 63 -9.53 5.87 9.56
N LYS A 64 -10.84 5.72 9.38
CA LYS A 64 -11.54 4.50 9.80
C LYS A 64 -11.28 3.41 8.78
N ILE A 65 -11.05 2.21 9.26
CA ILE A 65 -10.77 1.05 8.43
C ILE A 65 -11.63 -0.15 8.79
N TYR A 66 -11.93 -0.94 7.77
CA TYR A 66 -12.70 -2.17 7.86
C TYR A 66 -11.92 -3.26 7.15
N THR A 67 -11.49 -4.29 7.88
CA THR A 67 -10.64 -5.32 7.31
C THR A 67 -10.91 -6.69 7.89
N ASP A 68 -10.59 -7.71 7.10
CA ASP A 68 -10.50 -9.10 7.55
C ASP A 68 -9.14 -9.33 8.22
N LYS A 69 -9.13 -9.71 9.50
CA LYS A 69 -7.87 -9.90 10.24
C LYS A 69 -6.94 -10.97 9.66
N ARG A 70 -7.47 -11.89 8.84
CA ARG A 70 -6.67 -12.93 8.16
C ARG A 70 -5.68 -12.35 7.15
N ILE A 71 -5.85 -11.09 6.73
CA ILE A 71 -4.90 -10.39 5.85
C ILE A 71 -3.50 -10.27 6.48
N PHE A 72 -3.41 -10.27 7.83
CA PHE A 72 -2.13 -10.22 8.54
C PHE A 72 -1.31 -11.51 8.43
N ASP A 73 -1.95 -12.62 8.08
CA ASP A 73 -1.30 -13.94 7.95
C ASP A 73 -0.66 -14.12 6.57
N VAL A 74 -0.85 -13.18 5.64
CA VAL A 74 -0.25 -13.24 4.30
C VAL A 74 1.24 -13.03 4.37
N ASP A 75 2.02 -14.08 4.04
CA ASP A 75 3.48 -14.02 4.06
C ASP A 75 4.06 -13.59 2.70
N SER A 76 4.61 -12.39 2.66
CA SER A 76 5.31 -11.85 1.49
C SER A 76 6.81 -12.16 1.44
N SER A 77 7.37 -12.83 2.48
CA SER A 77 8.83 -12.99 2.64
C SER A 77 9.48 -13.81 1.53
N LYS A 78 8.79 -14.83 1.04
CA LYS A 78 9.27 -15.79 0.02
C LYS A 78 8.94 -15.38 -1.41
N THR A 79 8.32 -14.20 -1.62
CA THR A 79 7.91 -13.76 -2.94
C THR A 79 9.12 -13.47 -3.83
N ILE A 80 9.17 -14.12 -4.98
CA ILE A 80 10.22 -13.95 -5.99
C ILE A 80 9.89 -12.74 -6.87
N LEU A 81 10.93 -12.01 -7.31
CA LEU A 81 10.79 -10.82 -8.13
C LEU A 81 10.58 -11.17 -9.62
N ASN A 82 9.42 -11.73 -9.94
CA ASN A 82 8.96 -11.98 -11.32
C ASN A 82 7.48 -11.63 -11.48
N LYS A 83 7.00 -11.50 -12.71
CA LYS A 83 5.61 -11.06 -13.03
C LYS A 83 4.55 -11.93 -12.32
N ASP A 84 4.70 -13.25 -12.39
CA ASP A 84 3.70 -14.19 -11.87
C ASP A 84 3.64 -14.17 -10.34
N SER A 85 4.78 -14.32 -9.66
CA SER A 85 4.84 -14.33 -8.20
C SER A 85 4.35 -13.03 -7.58
N LEU A 86 4.67 -11.88 -8.20
CA LEU A 86 4.19 -10.58 -7.71
C LEU A 86 2.69 -10.40 -7.93
N SER A 87 2.16 -10.86 -9.07
CA SER A 87 0.73 -10.84 -9.35
C SER A 87 -0.04 -11.74 -8.38
N ILE A 88 0.47 -12.93 -8.09
CA ILE A 88 -0.10 -13.85 -7.11
C ILE A 88 -0.12 -13.21 -5.71
N LEU A 89 0.98 -12.61 -5.28
CA LEU A 89 1.05 -11.94 -3.97
C LEU A 89 -0.01 -10.85 -3.85
N ARG A 90 -0.10 -9.93 -4.82
CA ARG A 90 -1.10 -8.85 -4.79
C ARG A 90 -2.52 -9.43 -4.71
N LYS A 91 -2.84 -10.42 -5.55
CA LYS A 91 -4.13 -11.11 -5.53
C LYS A 91 -4.42 -11.85 -4.21
N GLN A 92 -3.40 -12.32 -3.49
CA GLN A 92 -3.59 -12.91 -2.16
C GLN A 92 -4.09 -11.88 -1.15
N TYR A 93 -3.55 -10.64 -1.17
CA TYR A 93 -4.05 -9.55 -0.34
C TYR A 93 -5.45 -9.11 -0.77
N GLU A 94 -5.70 -8.95 -2.07
CA GLU A 94 -6.99 -8.52 -2.64
C GLU A 94 -8.15 -9.52 -2.39
N LYS A 95 -7.86 -10.75 -1.97
CA LYS A 95 -8.90 -11.73 -1.55
C LYS A 95 -9.58 -11.35 -0.24
N PHE A 96 -8.91 -10.58 0.61
CA PHE A 96 -9.44 -10.16 1.88
C PHE A 96 -10.11 -8.80 1.74
N TYR A 97 -11.31 -8.67 2.29
CA TYR A 97 -11.94 -7.36 2.40
C TYR A 97 -11.07 -6.44 3.26
N SER A 98 -10.62 -5.35 2.69
CA SER A 98 -9.78 -4.38 3.39
C SER A 98 -9.90 -3.02 2.72
N VAL A 99 -10.62 -2.10 3.36
CA VAL A 99 -10.97 -0.77 2.81
C VAL A 99 -11.00 0.30 3.90
N THR A 100 -10.83 1.55 3.46
CA THR A 100 -11.13 2.73 4.27
C THR A 100 -12.64 3.03 4.26
N ASP A 101 -13.12 3.94 5.12
CA ASP A 101 -14.52 4.32 5.22
C ASP A 101 -15.11 4.86 3.90
N GLU A 102 -14.28 5.45 3.03
CA GLU A 102 -14.70 5.93 1.71
C GLU A 102 -15.24 4.83 0.79
N LYS A 103 -14.69 3.63 0.92
CA LYS A 103 -15.10 2.44 0.15
C LYS A 103 -15.90 1.41 0.94
N PHE A 104 -16.22 1.71 2.19
CA PHE A 104 -16.91 0.77 3.05
C PHE A 104 -18.32 0.48 2.57
N ASN A 105 -18.62 -0.79 2.38
CA ASN A 105 -19.96 -1.31 2.13
C ASN A 105 -20.30 -2.35 3.21
N LYS A 106 -21.30 -2.02 4.05
CA LYS A 106 -21.68 -2.86 5.19
C LYS A 106 -22.14 -4.26 4.76
N ASP A 107 -23.01 -4.34 3.76
CA ASP A 107 -23.59 -5.61 3.32
C ASP A 107 -22.53 -6.53 2.72
N GLU A 108 -21.61 -5.96 1.95
CA GLU A 108 -20.46 -6.69 1.39
C GLU A 108 -19.51 -7.17 2.48
N PHE A 109 -19.19 -6.31 3.46
CA PHE A 109 -18.32 -6.63 4.58
C PHE A 109 -18.90 -7.77 5.42
N GLU A 110 -20.19 -7.68 5.79
CA GLU A 110 -20.88 -8.70 6.59
C GLU A 110 -21.04 -10.02 5.85
N LYS A 111 -21.16 -9.99 4.52
CA LYS A 111 -21.26 -11.19 3.68
C LYS A 111 -19.91 -11.86 3.44
N SER A 112 -18.84 -11.09 3.26
CA SER A 112 -17.53 -11.62 2.86
C SER A 112 -16.61 -11.95 4.05
N VAL A 113 -16.84 -11.32 5.22
CA VAL A 113 -15.99 -11.50 6.41
C VAL A 113 -16.81 -12.09 7.55
N PRO A 114 -16.50 -13.32 8.03
CA PRO A 114 -17.11 -13.87 9.24
C PRO A 114 -16.89 -12.96 10.45
N GLU A 115 -17.85 -12.90 11.36
CA GLU A 115 -17.88 -11.96 12.49
C GLU A 115 -16.60 -11.99 13.32
N GLU A 116 -16.07 -13.18 13.60
CA GLU A 116 -14.86 -13.39 14.39
C GLU A 116 -13.56 -12.86 13.71
N PHE A 117 -13.61 -12.57 12.41
CA PHE A 117 -12.48 -12.01 11.65
C PHE A 117 -12.66 -10.53 11.30
N ARG A 118 -13.77 -9.90 11.67
CA ARG A 118 -14.02 -8.49 11.39
C ARG A 118 -13.18 -7.60 12.30
N VAL A 119 -12.48 -6.66 11.67
CA VAL A 119 -11.77 -5.58 12.35
C VAL A 119 -12.35 -4.26 11.88
N ASN A 120 -12.80 -3.45 12.82
CA ASN A 120 -13.24 -2.08 12.62
C ASN A 120 -12.48 -1.20 13.61
N THR A 121 -11.54 -0.41 13.13
CA THR A 121 -10.67 0.42 13.94
C THR A 121 -10.21 1.64 13.15
N LYS A 122 -9.25 2.36 13.67
CA LYS A 122 -8.58 3.46 12.98
C LYS A 122 -7.20 3.05 12.49
N GLY A 123 -6.67 3.80 11.56
CA GLY A 123 -5.34 3.59 11.02
C GLY A 123 -4.66 4.85 10.52
N ILE A 124 -3.36 4.76 10.38
CA ILE A 124 -2.49 5.80 9.84
C ILE A 124 -2.02 5.35 8.45
N GLU A 125 -2.32 6.13 7.42
CA GLU A 125 -1.78 5.93 6.07
C GLU A 125 -0.29 6.28 6.07
N VAL A 126 0.57 5.32 5.73
CA VAL A 126 2.03 5.50 5.70
C VAL A 126 2.62 5.47 4.29
N GLY A 127 1.87 5.00 3.33
CA GLY A 127 2.27 4.98 1.92
C GLY A 127 1.11 4.75 0.99
N HIS A 128 1.25 5.19 -0.24
CA HIS A 128 0.23 5.06 -1.28
C HIS A 128 0.88 4.78 -2.63
N ILE A 129 0.30 3.87 -3.39
CA ILE A 129 0.75 3.52 -4.72
C ILE A 129 -0.40 3.60 -5.72
N PHE A 130 -0.11 4.16 -6.90
CA PHE A 130 -1.09 4.39 -7.95
C PHE A 130 -0.63 3.85 -9.30
N TYR A 131 -1.55 3.34 -10.08
CA TYR A 131 -1.40 3.11 -11.50
C TYR A 131 -2.39 4.01 -12.26
N PHE A 132 -1.89 4.89 -13.10
CA PHE A 132 -2.66 5.90 -13.81
C PHE A 132 -2.97 5.55 -15.27
N GLY A 133 -2.34 4.51 -15.81
CA GLY A 133 -2.36 4.29 -17.25
C GLY A 133 -1.77 5.47 -17.99
N ASP A 134 -2.47 5.96 -19.01
CA ASP A 134 -2.06 7.10 -19.82
C ASP A 134 -2.81 8.42 -19.48
N LYS A 135 -3.50 8.45 -18.35
CA LYS A 135 -4.30 9.63 -17.92
C LYS A 135 -3.50 10.93 -17.90
N TYR A 136 -2.26 10.88 -17.46
CA TYR A 136 -1.39 12.07 -17.39
C TYR A 136 -0.45 12.17 -18.58
N SER A 137 0.06 11.08 -19.12
CA SER A 137 0.99 11.09 -20.24
C SER A 137 0.37 11.67 -21.51
N LYS A 138 -0.91 11.40 -21.78
CA LYS A 138 -1.62 11.97 -22.93
C LYS A 138 -1.68 13.50 -22.91
N PRO A 139 -2.24 14.17 -21.88
CA PRO A 139 -2.30 15.63 -21.85
C PRO A 139 -0.93 16.28 -21.75
N MET A 140 0.06 15.63 -21.15
CA MET A 140 1.45 16.09 -21.08
C MET A 140 2.23 15.84 -22.38
N ASN A 141 1.65 15.12 -23.34
CA ASN A 141 2.32 14.66 -24.55
C ASN A 141 3.60 13.83 -24.27
N ALA A 142 3.62 13.14 -23.12
CA ALA A 142 4.71 12.27 -22.71
C ALA A 142 4.62 10.94 -23.48
N ALA A 143 5.27 10.88 -24.63
CA ALA A 143 5.24 9.75 -25.53
C ALA A 143 6.64 9.44 -26.04
N VAL A 144 6.84 8.19 -26.46
CA VAL A 144 8.06 7.71 -27.09
C VAL A 144 7.76 7.11 -28.45
N ASP A 145 8.74 7.11 -29.35
CA ASP A 145 8.65 6.35 -30.58
C ASP A 145 8.98 4.88 -30.29
N PHE A 146 8.02 4.02 -30.52
CA PHE A 146 8.16 2.59 -30.35
C PHE A 146 7.71 1.87 -31.66
N ASN A 147 8.64 1.22 -32.32
CA ASN A 147 8.40 0.55 -33.60
C ASN A 147 7.78 1.47 -34.67
N GLY A 148 8.23 2.72 -34.74
CA GLY A 148 7.74 3.71 -35.71
C GLY A 148 6.33 4.26 -35.41
N LYS A 149 5.83 4.03 -34.18
CA LYS A 149 4.57 4.58 -33.72
C LYS A 149 4.79 5.39 -32.44
N LYS A 150 4.03 6.48 -32.31
CA LYS A 150 4.01 7.28 -31.10
C LYS A 150 3.14 6.59 -30.04
N GLU A 151 3.78 6.14 -28.95
CA GLU A 151 3.10 5.48 -27.83
C GLU A 151 3.18 6.36 -26.58
N PHE A 152 2.03 6.61 -25.93
CA PHE A 152 1.99 7.31 -24.66
C PHE A 152 2.38 6.37 -23.53
N VAL A 153 3.35 6.79 -22.71
CA VAL A 153 3.84 5.98 -21.59
C VAL A 153 2.75 5.74 -20.53
N LYS A 154 2.76 4.55 -19.95
CA LYS A 154 1.91 4.18 -18.82
C LYS A 154 2.60 4.59 -17.53
N MET A 155 1.90 5.36 -16.70
CA MET A 155 2.49 6.01 -15.53
C MET A 155 2.01 5.38 -14.23
N GLY A 156 2.92 5.25 -13.28
CA GLY A 156 2.64 4.93 -11.88
C GLY A 156 3.32 5.93 -10.95
N SER A 157 2.74 6.12 -9.75
CA SER A 157 3.30 6.95 -8.68
C SER A 157 3.27 6.20 -7.36
N TYR A 158 4.33 6.39 -6.55
CA TYR A 158 4.57 5.58 -5.36
C TYR A 158 5.16 6.44 -4.25
N GLY A 159 4.34 6.80 -3.25
CA GLY A 159 4.70 7.71 -2.16
C GLY A 159 4.81 7.03 -0.79
N ILE A 160 5.77 7.46 0.03
CA ILE A 160 5.86 7.14 1.45
C ILE A 160 5.98 8.44 2.24
N GLY A 161 5.15 8.59 3.26
CA GLY A 161 5.22 9.70 4.22
C GLY A 161 6.35 9.50 5.23
N VAL A 162 7.59 9.84 4.88
CA VAL A 162 8.78 9.55 5.72
C VAL A 162 8.69 10.20 7.10
N SER A 163 8.27 11.45 7.19
CA SER A 163 8.06 12.13 8.48
C SER A 163 6.87 11.54 9.25
N ARG A 164 5.81 11.13 8.56
CA ARG A 164 4.65 10.44 9.14
C ARG A 164 5.06 9.08 9.73
N LEU A 165 6.05 8.39 9.14
CA LEU A 165 6.56 7.12 9.67
C LEU A 165 7.14 7.26 11.08
N VAL A 166 7.75 8.40 11.43
CA VAL A 166 8.25 8.62 12.79
C VAL A 166 7.11 8.56 13.78
N GLY A 167 6.04 9.31 13.54
CA GLY A 167 4.82 9.27 14.37
C GLY A 167 4.16 7.88 14.40
N ALA A 168 4.07 7.22 13.25
CA ALA A 168 3.49 5.89 13.14
C ALA A 168 4.29 4.81 13.90
N ILE A 169 5.62 4.91 13.93
CA ILE A 169 6.47 4.02 14.75
C ILE A 169 6.26 4.29 16.24
N ILE A 170 6.22 5.56 16.64
CA ILE A 170 5.96 5.94 18.04
C ILE A 170 4.62 5.36 18.47
N GLU A 171 3.55 5.60 17.71
CA GLU A 171 2.20 5.10 18.01
C GLU A 171 2.16 3.57 18.13
N ALA A 172 2.78 2.87 17.17
CA ALA A 172 2.77 1.41 17.13
C ALA A 172 3.66 0.74 18.21
N LYS A 173 4.58 1.49 18.83
CA LYS A 173 5.58 0.96 19.78
C LYS A 173 5.49 1.55 21.16
N TYR A 174 4.64 2.56 21.37
CA TYR A 174 4.36 3.11 22.68
C TYR A 174 3.52 2.11 23.49
N ASN A 175 3.87 1.94 24.77
CA ASN A 175 3.10 1.14 25.70
C ASN A 175 2.50 2.03 26.79
N ASP A 176 1.18 2.21 26.74
CA ASP A 176 0.43 3.05 27.67
C ASP A 176 0.53 2.59 29.14
N LYS A 177 0.77 1.27 29.37
CA LYS A 177 0.77 0.72 30.72
C LYS A 177 2.00 1.12 31.53
N ASP A 178 3.14 1.22 30.90
CA ASP A 178 4.43 1.57 31.51
C ASP A 178 5.00 2.90 31.04
N GLY A 179 4.32 3.57 30.10
CA GLY A 179 4.74 4.84 29.54
C GLY A 179 6.05 4.78 28.74
N ILE A 180 6.40 3.58 28.25
CA ILE A 180 7.68 3.35 27.58
C ILE A 180 7.48 3.21 26.07
N MET A 181 8.32 3.92 25.31
CA MET A 181 8.45 3.77 23.87
C MET A 181 9.77 3.02 23.55
N LYS A 182 9.65 1.93 22.78
CA LYS A 182 10.81 1.12 22.35
C LYS A 182 10.98 1.22 20.84
N TRP A 183 12.04 1.86 20.38
CA TRP A 183 12.36 1.91 18.96
C TRP A 183 12.67 0.52 18.41
N PRO A 184 12.18 0.17 17.21
CA PRO A 184 12.65 -1.02 16.51
C PRO A 184 14.17 -0.94 16.27
N MET A 185 14.89 -2.03 16.49
CA MET A 185 16.35 -2.09 16.27
C MET A 185 16.78 -1.63 14.88
N SER A 186 15.92 -1.78 13.88
CA SER A 186 16.20 -1.34 12.50
C SER A 186 16.24 0.17 12.30
N VAL A 187 15.75 0.96 13.27
CA VAL A 187 15.66 2.44 13.18
C VAL A 187 16.23 3.12 14.41
N THR A 188 16.68 2.38 15.42
CA THR A 188 17.36 2.98 16.57
C THR A 188 18.75 3.50 16.16
N PRO A 189 19.14 4.70 16.60
CA PRO A 189 20.47 5.23 16.28
C PRO A 189 21.59 4.59 17.11
N TYR A 190 21.25 3.89 18.19
CA TYR A 190 22.19 3.28 19.13
C TYR A 190 21.74 1.86 19.48
N ASP A 191 22.70 0.97 19.73
CA ASP A 191 22.43 -0.44 20.10
C ASP A 191 22.16 -0.61 21.61
N CYS A 192 22.28 0.43 22.40
CA CYS A 192 22.05 0.43 23.85
C CYS A 192 21.41 1.75 24.31
#